data_3aee119be18cd9e97c5588d0a868dedb
#
_entry.id   3aee119be18cd9e97c5588d0a868dedb
#
_cell.length_a   1.000
_cell.length_b   1.000
_cell.length_c   1.000
_cell.angle_alpha   90.00
_cell.angle_beta   90.00
_cell.angle_gamma   90.00
#
_symmetry.space_group_name_H-M   'P 1'
#
loop_
_entity.id
_entity.type
_entity.pdbx_description
1 polymer ?
#
loop_
_entity_poly.entity_id
_entity_poly.type
_entity_poly.pdbx_seq_one_letter_code
_entity_poly.pdbx_strand_id
1 'polypeptide(L)'
;MFAGEYLCKVDEKGRFIVPSPIREQIEADGQAVTFLKGPEQSLLIYSLKEWEKVLDRTKTTLDEDQSRLFMHFVVSEAGTSEIDKTGRILIPGRLRKLIPLDEDLEIILVGMYHRLEVWNPSEWRRFIA
;
A
#
# COMPACT_ATOMS: atom_id res chain seq x y z
N MET A 1 -7.73 -0.25 12.33
CA MET A 1 -8.49 0.25 11.18
C MET A 1 -7.81 1.46 10.57
N PHE A 2 -7.69 1.51 9.25
CA PHE A 2 -7.15 2.67 8.55
C PHE A 2 -8.28 3.52 7.99
N ALA A 3 -8.21 4.82 8.20
CA ALA A 3 -9.22 5.77 7.72
C ALA A 3 -8.57 7.12 7.41
N GLY A 4 -9.24 7.92 6.61
CA GLY A 4 -8.84 9.28 6.29
C GLY A 4 -8.00 9.39 5.02
N GLU A 5 -7.81 10.63 4.59
CA GLU A 5 -6.97 10.96 3.43
C GLU A 5 -5.83 11.85 3.91
N TYR A 6 -4.62 11.57 3.45
CA TYR A 6 -3.43 12.29 3.90
C TYR A 6 -2.56 12.63 2.70
N LEU A 7 -2.26 13.90 2.53
CA LEU A 7 -1.32 14.34 1.52
C LEU A 7 0.10 14.12 2.05
N CYS A 8 0.90 13.36 1.31
CA CYS A 8 2.27 13.04 1.69
C CYS A 8 3.21 13.39 0.56
N LYS A 9 4.43 13.76 0.91
CA LYS A 9 5.46 14.05 -0.08
C LYS A 9 6.45 12.89 -0.16
N VAL A 10 6.74 12.45 -1.38
CA VAL A 10 7.71 11.38 -1.63
C VAL A 10 9.07 12.02 -1.88
N ASP A 11 10.12 11.53 -1.21
CA ASP A 11 11.47 12.06 -1.44
C ASP A 11 12.08 11.41 -2.69
N GLU A 12 13.29 11.84 -3.04
CA GLU A 12 13.98 11.38 -4.24
C GLU A 12 14.25 9.87 -4.24
N LYS A 13 14.32 9.27 -3.06
CA LYS A 13 14.55 7.83 -2.93
C LYS A 13 13.25 7.01 -2.94
N GLY A 14 12.11 7.68 -2.96
CA GLY A 14 10.81 7.01 -2.96
C GLY A 14 10.24 6.76 -1.58
N ARG A 15 10.72 7.47 -0.56
CA ARG A 15 10.22 7.33 0.81
C ARG A 15 9.25 8.46 1.13
N PHE A 16 8.27 8.17 1.97
CA PHE A 16 7.37 9.19 2.48
C PHE A 16 7.18 9.01 4.00
N ILE A 17 6.91 10.11 4.69
CA ILE A 17 6.63 10.07 6.13
C ILE A 17 5.18 9.65 6.31
N VAL A 18 4.98 8.61 7.11
CA VAL A 18 3.65 8.08 7.39
C VAL A 18 2.97 8.96 8.45
N PRO A 19 1.74 9.42 8.22
CA PRO A 19 1.01 10.19 9.22
C PRO A 19 0.84 9.41 10.53
N SER A 20 0.89 10.11 11.65
CA SER A 20 0.89 9.48 12.98
C SER A 20 -0.23 8.46 13.21
N PRO A 21 -1.49 8.73 12.85
CA PRO A 21 -2.54 7.73 13.07
C PRO A 21 -2.31 6.43 12.31
N ILE A 22 -1.77 6.54 11.09
CA ILE A 22 -1.46 5.39 10.26
C ILE A 22 -0.23 4.66 10.80
N ARG A 23 0.79 5.42 11.22
CA ARG A 23 2.02 4.89 11.78
C ARG A 23 1.74 4.03 13.01
N GLU A 24 0.91 4.51 13.91
CA GLU A 24 0.55 3.77 15.12
C GLU A 24 -0.05 2.42 14.79
N GLN A 25 -0.96 2.37 13.82
CA GLN A 25 -1.60 1.13 13.40
C GLN A 25 -0.59 0.17 12.76
N ILE A 26 0.29 0.66 11.91
CA ILE A 26 1.31 -0.17 11.27
C ILE A 26 2.25 -0.75 12.31
N GLU A 27 2.71 0.07 13.25
CA GLU A 27 3.61 -0.40 14.30
C GLU A 27 2.95 -1.41 15.22
N ALA A 28 1.66 -1.25 15.51
CA ALA A 28 0.88 -2.20 16.30
C ALA A 28 0.71 -3.54 15.58
N ASP A 29 0.59 -3.52 14.25
CA ASP A 29 0.35 -4.71 13.44
C ASP A 29 1.65 -5.43 13.03
N GLY A 30 2.81 -4.90 13.40
CA GLY A 30 4.13 -5.33 12.93
C GLY A 30 4.69 -4.25 12.03
N GLN A 31 5.98 -4.08 11.98
CA GLN A 31 6.61 -2.96 11.28
C GLN A 31 6.67 -3.12 9.77
N ALA A 32 6.50 -4.35 9.28
CA ALA A 32 6.54 -4.63 7.85
C ALA A 32 5.22 -4.31 7.17
N VAL A 33 5.30 -3.84 5.94
CA VAL A 33 4.14 -3.60 5.08
C VAL A 33 4.35 -4.29 3.75
N THR A 34 3.23 -4.64 3.10
CA THR A 34 3.24 -5.25 1.77
C THR A 34 2.54 -4.33 0.79
N PHE A 35 3.20 -4.05 -0.32
CA PHE A 35 2.68 -3.25 -1.41
C PHE A 35 2.21 -4.14 -2.54
N LEU A 36 1.06 -3.81 -3.11
CA LEU A 36 0.51 -4.47 -4.30
C LEU A 36 0.04 -3.41 -5.28
N LYS A 37 -0.03 -3.78 -6.56
CA LYS A 37 -0.71 -2.95 -7.54
C LYS A 37 -2.20 -2.92 -7.20
N GLY A 38 -2.77 -1.72 -7.11
CA GLY A 38 -4.18 -1.52 -6.85
C GLY A 38 -5.00 -1.27 -8.11
N PRO A 39 -6.28 -0.91 -7.93
CA PRO A 39 -7.14 -0.54 -9.05
C PRO A 39 -6.65 0.75 -9.71
N GLU A 40 -6.97 0.90 -10.98
CA GLU A 40 -6.55 2.05 -11.79
C GLU A 40 -5.02 2.20 -11.72
N GLN A 41 -4.53 3.37 -11.35
CA GLN A 41 -3.10 3.65 -11.23
C GLN A 41 -2.72 3.87 -9.77
N SER A 42 -3.22 3.00 -8.89
CA SER A 42 -2.95 3.08 -7.46
C SER A 42 -2.09 1.93 -6.98
N LEU A 43 -1.62 2.04 -5.75
CA LEU A 43 -1.01 0.93 -5.02
C LEU A 43 -1.82 0.64 -3.76
N LEU A 44 -1.81 -0.61 -3.33
CA LEU A 44 -2.37 -1.03 -2.05
C LEU A 44 -1.23 -1.24 -1.06
N ILE A 45 -1.48 -0.91 0.20
CA ILE A 45 -0.54 -1.21 1.29
C ILE A 45 -1.30 -1.96 2.37
N TYR A 46 -0.77 -3.11 2.75
CA TYR A 46 -1.27 -3.91 3.87
C TYR A 46 -0.24 -3.90 4.98
N SER A 47 -0.70 -3.72 6.23
CA SER A 47 0.15 -4.01 7.39
C SER A 47 0.43 -5.51 7.44
N LEU A 48 1.43 -5.93 8.19
CA LEU A 48 1.76 -7.35 8.32
C LEU A 48 0.55 -8.16 8.76
N LYS A 49 -0.13 -7.72 9.80
CA LYS A 49 -1.31 -8.40 10.32
C LYS A 49 -2.43 -8.53 9.27
N GLU A 50 -2.71 -7.45 8.56
CA GLU A 50 -3.78 -7.46 7.55
C GLU A 50 -3.39 -8.29 6.33
N TRP A 51 -2.12 -8.31 5.96
CA TRP A 51 -1.63 -9.15 4.87
C TRP A 51 -1.77 -10.64 5.21
N GLU A 52 -1.43 -11.01 6.43
CA GLU A 52 -1.61 -12.39 6.90
C GLU A 52 -3.08 -12.81 6.82
N LYS A 53 -4.01 -11.91 7.16
CA LYS A 53 -5.44 -12.19 7.04
C LYS A 53 -5.86 -12.39 5.58
N VAL A 54 -5.30 -11.63 4.65
CA VAL A 54 -5.57 -11.82 3.22
C VAL A 54 -5.11 -13.20 2.77
N LEU A 55 -3.89 -13.57 3.13
CA LEU A 55 -3.34 -14.88 2.77
C LEU A 55 -4.17 -16.03 3.36
N ASP A 56 -4.59 -15.89 4.60
CA ASP A 56 -5.41 -16.92 5.26
C ASP A 56 -6.77 -17.07 4.59
N ARG A 57 -7.40 -15.96 4.21
CA ARG A 57 -8.69 -16.00 3.50
C ARG A 57 -8.57 -16.69 2.14
N THR A 58 -7.47 -16.49 1.44
CA THR A 58 -7.29 -17.14 0.14
C THR A 58 -7.23 -18.65 0.27
N LYS A 59 -6.67 -19.17 1.37
CA LYS A 59 -6.58 -20.59 1.62
C LYS A 59 -7.96 -21.25 1.81
N THR A 60 -8.93 -20.50 2.33
CA THR A 60 -10.25 -21.02 2.65
C THR A 60 -11.31 -20.73 1.59
N THR A 61 -11.11 -19.70 0.77
CA THR A 61 -12.12 -19.24 -0.19
C THR A 61 -11.80 -19.58 -1.62
N LEU A 62 -10.52 -19.82 -1.94
CA LEU A 62 -10.09 -20.12 -3.29
C LEU A 62 -9.82 -21.61 -3.45
N ASP A 63 -10.17 -22.16 -4.61
CA ASP A 63 -9.79 -23.54 -4.94
C ASP A 63 -8.29 -23.59 -5.30
N GLU A 64 -7.80 -24.78 -5.60
CA GLU A 64 -6.37 -24.98 -5.86
C GLU A 64 -5.87 -24.18 -7.07
N ASP A 65 -6.64 -24.13 -8.16
CA ASP A 65 -6.26 -23.38 -9.35
C ASP A 65 -6.31 -21.88 -9.11
N GLN A 66 -7.34 -21.40 -8.42
CA GLN A 66 -7.46 -19.98 -8.05
C GLN A 66 -6.34 -19.54 -7.11
N SER A 67 -5.98 -20.39 -6.16
CA SER A 67 -4.88 -20.13 -5.23
C SER A 67 -3.55 -20.00 -5.98
N ARG A 68 -3.32 -20.86 -6.97
CA ARG A 68 -2.12 -20.81 -7.80
C ARG A 68 -2.06 -19.51 -8.59
N LEU A 69 -3.19 -19.10 -9.19
CA LEU A 69 -3.25 -17.82 -9.91
C LEU A 69 -2.98 -16.64 -8.99
N PHE A 70 -3.54 -16.67 -7.80
CA PHE A 70 -3.30 -15.63 -6.80
C PHE A 70 -1.82 -15.52 -6.46
N MET A 71 -1.17 -16.65 -6.19
CA MET A 71 0.26 -16.66 -5.89
C MET A 71 1.09 -16.15 -7.06
N HIS A 72 0.77 -16.56 -8.28
CA HIS A 72 1.55 -16.18 -9.47
C HIS A 72 1.35 -14.73 -9.88
N PHE A 73 0.15 -14.18 -9.75
CA PHE A 73 -0.16 -12.85 -10.28
C PHE A 73 -0.29 -11.76 -9.23
N VAL A 74 -0.43 -12.13 -7.98
CA VAL A 74 -0.57 -11.17 -6.89
C VAL A 74 0.64 -11.24 -5.96
N VAL A 75 0.88 -12.40 -5.35
CA VAL A 75 1.95 -12.51 -4.36
C VAL A 75 3.33 -12.34 -5.00
N SER A 76 3.55 -12.89 -6.19
CA SER A 76 4.83 -12.74 -6.89
C SER A 76 5.18 -11.31 -7.24
N GLU A 77 4.16 -10.45 -7.41
CA GLU A 77 4.35 -9.05 -7.76
C GLU A 77 4.40 -8.13 -6.54
N ALA A 78 4.17 -8.67 -5.35
CA ALA A 78 4.18 -7.90 -4.12
C ALA A 78 5.59 -7.40 -3.79
N GLY A 79 5.64 -6.21 -3.20
CA GLY A 79 6.87 -5.67 -2.63
C GLY A 79 6.72 -5.50 -1.14
N THR A 80 7.80 -5.60 -0.39
CA THR A 80 7.77 -5.41 1.05
C THR A 80 8.63 -4.24 1.45
N SER A 81 8.29 -3.63 2.58
CA SER A 81 9.03 -2.53 3.15
C SER A 81 8.81 -2.54 4.66
N GLU A 82 9.64 -1.81 5.38
CA GLU A 82 9.45 -1.63 6.82
C GLU A 82 9.41 -0.15 7.14
N ILE A 83 8.57 0.21 8.11
CA ILE A 83 8.59 1.57 8.61
C ILE A 83 9.89 1.78 9.40
N ASP A 84 10.62 2.84 9.10
CA ASP A 84 11.89 3.11 9.75
C ASP A 84 11.69 3.90 11.06
N LYS A 85 12.78 4.17 11.76
CA LYS A 85 12.75 4.84 13.07
C LYS A 85 12.18 6.26 13.00
N THR A 86 12.27 6.88 11.83
CA THR A 86 11.77 8.24 11.63
C THR A 86 10.34 8.26 11.08
N GLY A 87 9.73 7.09 10.92
CA GLY A 87 8.35 7.00 10.45
C GLY A 87 8.20 7.03 8.94
N ARG A 88 9.24 6.67 8.21
CA ARG A 88 9.21 6.66 6.74
C ARG A 88 9.04 5.25 6.21
N ILE A 89 8.37 5.14 5.08
CA ILE A 89 8.23 3.90 4.32
C ILE A 89 8.77 4.13 2.92
N LEU A 90 9.57 3.18 2.43
CA LEU A 90 10.07 3.20 1.05
C LEU A 90 9.05 2.48 0.15
N ILE A 91 8.58 3.17 -0.88
CA ILE A 91 7.77 2.53 -1.92
C ILE A 91 8.74 1.71 -2.78
N PRO A 92 8.51 0.39 -2.94
CA PRO A 92 9.40 -0.42 -3.78
C PRO A 92 9.52 0.18 -5.18
N GLY A 93 10.75 0.28 -5.69
CA GLY A 93 11.04 1.03 -6.92
C GLY A 93 10.24 0.58 -8.13
N ARG A 94 10.04 -0.74 -8.29
CA ARG A 94 9.24 -1.27 -9.38
C ARG A 94 7.78 -0.82 -9.30
N LEU A 95 7.22 -0.81 -8.10
CA LEU A 95 5.83 -0.42 -7.89
C LEU A 95 5.64 1.09 -7.93
N ARG A 96 6.65 1.86 -7.53
CA ARG A 96 6.59 3.32 -7.60
C ARG A 96 6.31 3.81 -9.02
N LYS A 97 6.84 3.11 -10.01
CA LYS A 97 6.65 3.47 -11.42
C LYS A 97 5.22 3.32 -11.89
N LEU A 98 4.38 2.61 -11.16
CA LEU A 98 2.98 2.40 -11.50
C LEU A 98 2.09 3.56 -11.11
N ILE A 99 2.58 4.48 -10.26
CA ILE A 99 1.84 5.68 -9.86
C ILE A 99 2.41 6.86 -10.63
N PRO A 100 1.58 7.61 -11.37
CA PRO A 100 2.06 8.85 -11.96
C PRO A 100 2.35 9.87 -10.85
N LEU A 101 3.56 10.42 -10.84
CA LEU A 101 3.96 11.45 -9.90
C LEU A 101 4.21 12.74 -10.66
N ASP A 102 3.65 13.85 -10.16
CA ASP A 102 3.88 15.17 -10.69
C ASP A 102 5.21 15.73 -10.14
N GLU A 103 5.60 16.92 -10.59
CA GLU A 103 6.87 17.53 -10.16
C GLU A 103 6.94 17.76 -8.66
N ASP A 104 5.79 17.99 -8.01
CA ASP A 104 5.75 18.19 -6.56
C ASP A 104 5.97 16.88 -5.76
N LEU A 105 5.95 15.74 -6.42
CA LEU A 105 6.16 14.42 -5.82
C LEU A 105 5.17 14.12 -4.69
N GLU A 106 3.95 14.61 -4.81
CA GLU A 106 2.92 14.37 -3.80
C GLU A 106 2.09 13.14 -4.12
N ILE A 107 1.69 12.44 -3.06
CA ILE A 107 0.74 11.32 -3.13
C ILE A 107 -0.37 11.56 -2.11
N ILE A 108 -1.52 10.94 -2.35
CA ILE A 108 -2.56 10.84 -1.32
C ILE A 108 -2.55 9.43 -0.78
N LEU A 109 -2.43 9.32 0.54
CA LEU A 109 -2.53 8.06 1.28
C LEU A 109 -3.96 7.97 1.81
N VAL A 110 -4.68 6.96 1.39
CA VAL A 110 -6.11 6.81 1.71
C VAL A 110 -6.32 5.58 2.57
N GLY A 111 -6.93 5.77 3.75
CA GLY A 111 -7.29 4.66 4.61
C GLY A 111 -8.58 3.99 4.13
N MET A 112 -8.51 2.68 3.92
CA MET A 112 -9.61 1.88 3.39
C MET A 112 -9.93 0.71 4.32
N TYR A 113 -10.01 0.99 5.62
CA TYR A 113 -10.32 0.05 6.69
C TYR A 113 -9.21 -1.00 6.92
N HIS A 114 -9.11 -2.01 6.08
CA HIS A 114 -8.13 -3.11 6.24
C HIS A 114 -6.83 -2.86 5.47
N ARG A 115 -6.77 -1.79 4.70
CA ARG A 115 -5.60 -1.47 3.88
C ARG A 115 -5.52 0.03 3.64
N LEU A 116 -4.42 0.41 3.04
CA LEU A 116 -4.23 1.77 2.54
C LEU A 116 -4.16 1.72 1.02
N GLU A 117 -4.51 2.83 0.39
CA GLU A 117 -4.28 3.04 -1.04
C GLU A 117 -3.38 4.25 -1.22
N VAL A 118 -2.51 4.19 -2.23
CA VAL A 118 -1.62 5.29 -2.59
C VAL A 118 -1.98 5.74 -3.99
N TRP A 119 -2.29 7.02 -4.13
CA TRP A 119 -2.73 7.60 -5.40
C TRP A 119 -1.97 8.87 -5.71
N ASN A 120 -1.84 9.17 -7.00
CA ASN A 120 -1.57 10.53 -7.45
C ASN A 120 -2.76 11.41 -7.05
N PRO A 121 -2.54 12.61 -6.47
CA PRO A 121 -3.66 13.44 -5.98
C PRO A 121 -4.69 13.78 -7.05
N SER A 122 -4.26 14.10 -8.27
CA SER A 122 -5.19 14.43 -9.36
C SER A 122 -6.00 13.23 -9.80
N GLU A 123 -5.36 12.05 -9.87
CA GLU A 123 -6.04 10.81 -10.22
C GLU A 123 -7.07 10.41 -9.17
N TRP A 124 -6.73 10.59 -7.91
CA TRP A 124 -7.67 10.31 -6.81
C TRP A 124 -8.91 11.20 -6.91
N ARG A 125 -8.72 12.50 -7.11
CA ARG A 125 -9.84 13.44 -7.25
C ARG A 125 -10.73 13.09 -8.44
N ARG A 126 -10.13 12.68 -9.54
CA ARG A 126 -10.87 12.25 -10.73
C ARG A 126 -11.66 10.98 -10.47
N PHE A 127 -11.06 10.04 -9.75
CA PHE A 127 -11.67 8.74 -9.45
C PHE A 127 -12.91 8.89 -8.57
N ILE A 128 -12.87 9.76 -7.56
CA ILE A 128 -13.97 9.93 -6.62
C ILE A 128 -15.01 10.96 -7.09
N ALA A 129 -14.74 11.69 -8.15
CA ALA A 129 -15.67 12.71 -8.66
C ALA A 129 -16.93 12.10 -9.28
#